data_287d15641cd79050f8c68120de25ce5e
#
_entry.id   287d15641cd79050f8c68120de25ce5e
#
_cell.length_a   1.000
_cell.length_b   1.000
_cell.length_c   1.000
_cell.angle_alpha   90.00
_cell.angle_beta   90.00
_cell.angle_gamma   90.00
#
_symmetry.space_group_name_H-M   'P 1'
#
loop_
_entity.id
_entity.type
_entity.pdbx_description
1 polymer ?
#
loop_
_entity_poly.entity_id
_entity_poly.type
_entity_poly.pdbx_seq_one_letter_code
_entity_poly.pdbx_strand_id
1 'polypeptide(L)'
;NHLTLEDLSVRCVQIDAEAGPSVSYLSMIENGKRVPSERLLEIIAEIFQKDTKWFFDESLEDDVIDTAPTAAVSGMPLEPGFLFSESLLQLAIPELLAQTGTTGRQFAHLLIRTHQEQNQNRFPDIERAAERVGKKHFPMRVDDVFAIAKKLGLETQWFDNSVFRDKGDFDKPLNTLVRSFFDAPNKIYLNRELQNSPSRLKFDLANQIGHKVLHDGDGARAPQVSGGHVSGRRYDSDSLNVDAKDILYAWRDFECSYFAAALLAPKTPFRQFLARNAYAIDSGDKAELTNTLVMRRMSSVSPYRFWHYFDAYPPGNLRAVYRGNGIPLPWGNMRLVSDPCQHWAVFRMLNSRSNRPSAQISVLRSGDDKRLYCCESIRSKDAAGNPHVLCAGVDLSPALKSQGIDPSDTIDIIETSCNQGGGSAPIPTEARKQLESIGKILNIGWIGEGASKDATIICQRSSNCPRNNHCLGKAPPKLRPQIDQIREALLKD
;
A
#
# COMPACT_ATOMS: atom_id res chain seq x y z
N ASN A 1 -20.93 -10.71 -4.66
CA ASN A 1 -21.68 -10.82 -3.40
C ASN A 1 -20.92 -11.76 -2.47
N HIS A 2 -20.42 -11.26 -1.34
CA HIS A 2 -19.70 -12.09 -0.33
C HIS A 2 -20.71 -12.78 0.61
N LEU A 3 -21.77 -13.37 0.05
CA LEU A 3 -22.72 -14.18 0.81
C LEU A 3 -22.10 -15.57 1.04
N THR A 4 -22.04 -15.99 2.29
CA THR A 4 -21.75 -17.39 2.62
C THR A 4 -22.99 -18.26 2.33
N LEU A 5 -22.79 -19.58 2.23
CA LEU A 5 -23.94 -20.49 2.05
C LEU A 5 -24.89 -20.45 3.25
N GLU A 6 -24.37 -20.19 4.45
CA GLU A 6 -25.16 -19.94 5.65
C GLU A 6 -26.04 -18.70 5.53
N ASP A 7 -25.46 -17.57 5.06
CA ASP A 7 -26.18 -16.33 4.86
C ASP A 7 -27.27 -16.49 3.79
N LEU A 8 -26.97 -17.23 2.71
CA LEU A 8 -27.95 -17.52 1.66
C LEU A 8 -29.09 -18.38 2.18
N SER A 9 -28.80 -19.42 2.96
CA SER A 9 -29.79 -20.28 3.61
C SER A 9 -30.74 -19.45 4.49
N VAL A 10 -30.18 -18.59 5.34
CA VAL A 10 -30.96 -17.71 6.23
C VAL A 10 -31.86 -16.78 5.44
N ARG A 11 -31.38 -16.17 4.35
CA ARG A 11 -32.19 -15.29 3.51
C ARG A 11 -33.29 -16.03 2.77
N CYS A 12 -33.02 -17.23 2.27
CA CYS A 12 -34.06 -18.07 1.67
C CYS A 12 -35.19 -18.37 2.66
N VAL A 13 -34.84 -18.74 3.91
CA VAL A 13 -35.82 -18.97 4.98
C VAL A 13 -36.61 -17.72 5.35
N GLN A 14 -35.99 -16.53 5.27
CA GLN A 14 -36.70 -15.26 5.53
C GLN A 14 -37.75 -14.92 4.46
N ILE A 15 -37.53 -15.33 3.21
CA ILE A 15 -38.48 -15.12 2.11
C ILE A 15 -39.53 -16.22 2.14
N ASP A 16 -39.15 -17.46 2.29
CA ASP A 16 -40.08 -18.61 2.31
C ASP A 16 -39.52 -19.69 3.26
N ALA A 17 -40.16 -19.78 4.44
CA ALA A 17 -39.70 -20.71 5.49
C ALA A 17 -39.90 -22.19 5.13
N GLU A 18 -40.87 -22.50 4.24
CA GLU A 18 -41.16 -23.88 3.82
C GLU A 18 -40.19 -24.35 2.69
N ALA A 19 -39.76 -23.41 1.87
CA ALA A 19 -38.81 -23.70 0.75
C ALA A 19 -37.36 -23.42 1.10
N GLY A 20 -37.03 -23.05 2.36
CA GLY A 20 -35.69 -22.71 2.81
C GLY A 20 -34.72 -23.92 2.71
N PRO A 21 -33.62 -23.81 1.92
CA PRO A 21 -32.66 -24.91 1.75
C PRO A 21 -31.71 -25.00 2.92
N SER A 22 -31.23 -26.20 3.25
CA SER A 22 -30.11 -26.38 4.18
C SER A 22 -28.79 -25.95 3.50
N VAL A 23 -27.79 -25.57 4.30
CA VAL A 23 -26.45 -25.21 3.82
C VAL A 23 -25.84 -26.35 3.00
N SER A 24 -26.03 -27.62 3.43
CA SER A 24 -25.55 -28.81 2.71
C SER A 24 -26.23 -28.96 1.34
N TYR A 25 -27.52 -28.61 1.24
CA TYR A 25 -28.24 -28.67 -0.02
C TYR A 25 -27.77 -27.58 -0.98
N LEU A 26 -27.56 -26.36 -0.49
CA LEU A 26 -26.95 -25.27 -1.26
C LEU A 26 -25.55 -25.62 -1.78
N SER A 27 -24.73 -26.26 -0.94
CA SER A 27 -23.40 -26.73 -1.36
C SER A 27 -23.48 -27.82 -2.44
N MET A 28 -24.49 -28.68 -2.43
CA MET A 28 -24.68 -29.64 -3.53
C MET A 28 -25.09 -28.96 -4.83
N ILE A 29 -25.88 -27.89 -4.78
CA ILE A 29 -26.25 -27.10 -5.96
C ILE A 29 -25.01 -26.38 -6.52
N GLU A 30 -24.26 -25.68 -5.67
CA GLU A 30 -23.03 -24.97 -6.05
C GLU A 30 -22.00 -25.88 -6.73
N ASN A 31 -21.89 -27.12 -6.27
CA ASN A 31 -20.99 -28.13 -6.85
C ASN A 31 -21.59 -28.93 -8.02
N GLY A 32 -22.73 -28.52 -8.55
CA GLY A 32 -23.40 -29.16 -9.70
C GLY A 32 -23.97 -30.57 -9.40
N LYS A 33 -24.01 -30.99 -8.13
CA LYS A 33 -24.50 -32.32 -7.72
C LYS A 33 -26.03 -32.40 -7.61
N ARG A 34 -26.70 -31.26 -7.55
CA ARG A 34 -28.17 -31.15 -7.50
C ARG A 34 -28.65 -29.91 -8.26
N VAL A 35 -29.82 -30.03 -8.89
CA VAL A 35 -30.51 -28.91 -9.51
C VAL A 35 -31.51 -28.34 -8.48
N PRO A 36 -31.60 -27.01 -8.30
CA PRO A 36 -32.57 -26.41 -7.44
C PRO A 36 -34.00 -26.63 -7.97
N SER A 37 -34.99 -26.70 -7.09
CA SER A 37 -36.38 -26.66 -7.50
C SER A 37 -36.73 -25.29 -8.10
N GLU A 38 -37.75 -25.24 -8.95
CA GLU A 38 -38.18 -23.99 -9.59
C GLU A 38 -38.50 -22.90 -8.52
N ARG A 39 -39.17 -23.29 -7.45
CA ARG A 39 -39.46 -22.40 -6.32
C ARG A 39 -38.22 -21.88 -5.60
N LEU A 40 -37.24 -22.74 -5.37
CA LEU A 40 -35.98 -22.34 -4.76
C LEU A 40 -35.18 -21.44 -5.69
N LEU A 41 -35.23 -21.68 -6.99
CA LEU A 41 -34.57 -20.85 -7.99
C LEU A 41 -35.17 -19.44 -8.04
N GLU A 42 -36.50 -19.31 -7.95
CA GLU A 42 -37.19 -18.02 -7.84
C GLU A 42 -36.72 -17.23 -6.61
N ILE A 43 -36.64 -17.89 -5.44
CA ILE A 43 -36.18 -17.27 -4.20
C ILE A 43 -34.69 -16.83 -4.33
N ILE A 44 -33.84 -17.66 -4.89
CA ILE A 44 -32.45 -17.32 -5.14
C ILE A 44 -32.36 -16.15 -6.12
N ALA A 45 -33.14 -16.15 -7.20
CA ALA A 45 -33.19 -15.06 -8.17
C ALA A 45 -33.63 -13.74 -7.54
N GLU A 46 -34.60 -13.76 -6.65
CA GLU A 46 -35.03 -12.59 -5.89
C GLU A 46 -33.91 -12.06 -4.96
N ILE A 47 -33.21 -12.94 -4.25
CA ILE A 47 -32.09 -12.56 -3.38
C ILE A 47 -30.97 -11.89 -4.17
N PHE A 48 -30.65 -12.43 -5.35
CA PHE A 48 -29.60 -11.88 -6.21
C PHE A 48 -30.09 -10.78 -7.15
N GLN A 49 -31.37 -10.44 -7.13
CA GLN A 49 -32.01 -9.45 -8.01
C GLN A 49 -31.75 -9.75 -9.49
N LYS A 50 -31.87 -11.02 -9.88
CA LYS A 50 -31.71 -11.53 -11.24
C LYS A 50 -32.98 -12.18 -11.73
N ASP A 51 -33.17 -12.25 -13.06
CA ASP A 51 -34.21 -13.08 -13.67
C ASP A 51 -33.82 -14.56 -13.53
N THR A 52 -34.82 -15.45 -13.34
CA THR A 52 -34.58 -16.90 -13.28
C THR A 52 -33.88 -17.42 -14.53
N LYS A 53 -34.15 -16.82 -15.69
CA LYS A 53 -33.50 -17.16 -16.97
C LYS A 53 -31.99 -16.88 -16.95
N TRP A 54 -31.52 -15.94 -16.15
CA TRP A 54 -30.11 -15.62 -16.02
C TRP A 54 -29.28 -16.82 -15.52
N PHE A 55 -29.86 -17.70 -14.71
CA PHE A 55 -29.17 -18.89 -14.17
C PHE A 55 -29.07 -20.05 -15.20
N PHE A 56 -29.72 -19.93 -16.36
CA PHE A 56 -29.70 -20.93 -17.43
C PHE A 56 -29.06 -20.42 -18.73
N ASP A 57 -28.54 -19.21 -18.71
CA ASP A 57 -27.90 -18.61 -19.87
C ASP A 57 -26.45 -19.09 -19.98
N GLU A 58 -26.22 -20.12 -20.81
CA GLU A 58 -24.90 -20.66 -21.07
C GLU A 58 -24.01 -19.72 -21.92
N SER A 59 -24.56 -18.62 -22.45
CA SER A 59 -23.82 -17.62 -23.22
C SER A 59 -23.13 -16.56 -22.31
N LEU A 60 -23.40 -16.59 -21.01
CA LEU A 60 -22.65 -15.84 -20.00
C LEU A 60 -21.29 -16.56 -19.78
N GLU A 61 -20.42 -16.52 -20.80
CA GLU A 61 -18.99 -16.67 -20.58
C GLU A 61 -18.62 -15.63 -19.54
N ASP A 62 -18.10 -16.10 -18.39
CA ASP A 62 -17.39 -15.39 -17.35
C ASP A 62 -17.33 -13.86 -17.51
N ASP A 63 -18.48 -13.18 -17.52
CA ASP A 63 -18.53 -11.86 -16.95
C ASP A 63 -18.19 -12.09 -15.47
N VAL A 64 -16.89 -12.12 -15.21
CA VAL A 64 -16.37 -11.86 -13.89
C VAL A 64 -17.07 -10.57 -13.49
N ILE A 65 -18.17 -10.75 -12.75
CA ILE A 65 -18.76 -9.62 -12.04
C ILE A 65 -17.68 -9.23 -11.08
N ASP A 66 -16.81 -8.36 -11.58
CA ASP A 66 -15.88 -7.61 -10.81
C ASP A 66 -16.74 -6.75 -9.87
N THR A 67 -17.18 -7.39 -8.78
CA THR A 67 -17.60 -6.65 -7.60
C THR A 67 -16.33 -6.06 -7.01
N ALA A 68 -15.69 -5.17 -7.79
CA ALA A 68 -14.90 -4.14 -7.18
C ALA A 68 -15.83 -3.53 -6.11
N PRO A 69 -15.44 -3.51 -4.82
CA PRO A 69 -16.16 -2.74 -3.85
C PRO A 69 -16.23 -1.35 -4.47
N THR A 70 -17.41 -0.93 -4.85
CA THR A 70 -17.68 0.43 -5.27
C THR A 70 -17.01 1.25 -4.19
N ALA A 71 -15.90 1.91 -4.53
CA ALA A 71 -15.24 2.80 -3.60
C ALA A 71 -16.31 3.83 -3.27
N ALA A 72 -17.02 3.56 -2.19
CA ALA A 72 -17.97 4.48 -1.65
C ALA A 72 -17.16 5.75 -1.42
N VAL A 73 -17.37 6.73 -2.25
CA VAL A 73 -16.97 8.10 -1.91
C VAL A 73 -17.71 8.35 -0.63
N SER A 74 -17.00 8.30 0.48
CA SER A 74 -17.54 8.32 1.83
C SER A 74 -18.58 9.44 1.92
N GLY A 75 -19.86 9.08 2.07
CA GLY A 75 -20.94 10.00 2.32
C GLY A 75 -21.84 10.38 1.13
N MET A 76 -21.69 9.81 -0.08
CA MET A 76 -22.65 10.04 -1.17
C MET A 76 -23.30 8.72 -1.60
N PRO A 77 -24.65 8.64 -1.63
CA PRO A 77 -25.33 7.58 -2.36
C PRO A 77 -24.96 7.69 -3.84
N LEU A 78 -24.39 6.62 -4.42
CA LEU A 78 -24.04 6.56 -5.83
C LEU A 78 -25.32 6.34 -6.66
N GLU A 79 -26.07 7.41 -6.85
CA GLU A 79 -27.19 7.44 -7.76
C GLU A 79 -27.03 8.63 -8.72
N PRO A 80 -27.19 8.40 -10.02
CA PRO A 80 -27.59 7.16 -10.71
C PRO A 80 -26.41 6.23 -11.05
N GLY A 81 -26.63 4.90 -10.92
CA GLY A 81 -25.60 3.87 -11.13
C GLY A 81 -24.97 3.86 -12.53
N PHE A 82 -25.65 4.41 -13.55
CA PHE A 82 -25.09 4.47 -14.91
C PHE A 82 -23.83 5.33 -15.02
N LEU A 83 -23.61 6.29 -14.10
CA LEU A 83 -22.38 7.10 -14.08
C LEU A 83 -21.11 6.27 -13.79
N PHE A 84 -21.27 5.07 -13.26
CA PHE A 84 -20.21 4.14 -12.93
C PHE A 84 -20.18 2.93 -13.88
N SER A 85 -20.88 3.01 -15.02
CA SER A 85 -20.79 1.98 -16.06
C SER A 85 -19.37 1.94 -16.63
N GLU A 86 -18.90 0.71 -16.97
CA GLU A 86 -17.56 0.48 -17.52
C GLU A 86 -17.30 1.36 -18.75
N SER A 87 -18.27 1.45 -19.66
CA SER A 87 -18.16 2.27 -20.87
C SER A 87 -17.96 3.77 -20.58
N LEU A 88 -18.62 4.31 -19.56
CA LEU A 88 -18.50 5.71 -19.19
C LEU A 88 -17.15 5.97 -18.48
N LEU A 89 -16.71 5.03 -17.64
CA LEU A 89 -15.41 5.11 -16.98
C LEU A 89 -14.26 5.01 -17.98
N GLN A 90 -14.36 4.12 -18.99
CA GLN A 90 -13.36 4.01 -20.06
C GLN A 90 -13.18 5.31 -20.85
N LEU A 91 -14.24 6.10 -21.02
CA LEU A 91 -14.16 7.41 -21.66
C LEU A 91 -13.69 8.52 -20.70
N ALA A 92 -14.16 8.51 -19.44
CA ALA A 92 -13.90 9.55 -18.48
C ALA A 92 -12.49 9.48 -17.86
N ILE A 93 -11.92 8.27 -17.70
CA ILE A 93 -10.60 8.11 -17.08
C ILE A 93 -9.48 8.76 -17.92
N PRO A 94 -9.34 8.53 -19.24
CA PRO A 94 -8.35 9.21 -20.06
C PRO A 94 -8.48 10.73 -20.02
N GLU A 95 -9.71 11.26 -20.07
CA GLU A 95 -9.99 12.69 -19.98
C GLU A 95 -9.54 13.26 -18.62
N LEU A 96 -9.87 12.58 -17.52
CA LEU A 96 -9.44 12.97 -16.18
C LEU A 96 -7.90 12.98 -16.06
N LEU A 97 -7.23 11.97 -16.62
CA LEU A 97 -5.77 11.88 -16.61
C LEU A 97 -5.14 13.03 -17.39
N ALA A 98 -5.70 13.36 -18.56
CA ALA A 98 -5.27 14.48 -19.37
C ALA A 98 -5.42 15.82 -18.64
N GLN A 99 -6.61 16.08 -18.08
CA GLN A 99 -6.91 17.32 -17.33
C GLN A 99 -6.06 17.47 -16.07
N THR A 100 -5.73 16.37 -15.41
CA THR A 100 -4.91 16.37 -14.19
C THR A 100 -3.41 16.33 -14.48
N GLY A 101 -2.99 16.14 -15.74
CA GLY A 101 -1.60 15.93 -16.14
C GLY A 101 -1.01 14.64 -15.49
N THR A 102 -1.84 13.64 -15.25
CA THR A 102 -1.42 12.35 -14.70
C THR A 102 -0.95 11.45 -15.83
N THR A 103 0.28 10.94 -15.74
CA THR A 103 0.82 10.02 -16.75
C THR A 103 0.25 8.61 -16.60
N GLY A 104 0.26 7.81 -17.68
CA GLY A 104 -0.14 6.40 -17.66
C GLY A 104 0.58 5.60 -16.59
N ARG A 105 1.87 5.86 -16.39
CA ARG A 105 2.67 5.20 -15.33
C ARG A 105 2.21 5.58 -13.91
N GLN A 106 1.87 6.83 -13.67
CA GLN A 106 1.33 7.27 -12.36
C GLN A 106 -0.03 6.63 -12.09
N PHE A 107 -0.86 6.51 -13.13
CA PHE A 107 -2.13 5.81 -13.04
C PHE A 107 -1.93 4.31 -12.75
N ALA A 108 -1.01 3.64 -13.46
CA ALA A 108 -0.65 2.25 -13.19
C ALA A 108 -0.20 2.03 -11.74
N HIS A 109 0.64 2.92 -11.21
CA HIS A 109 1.05 2.85 -9.81
C HIS A 109 -0.11 3.04 -8.83
N LEU A 110 -1.11 3.85 -9.18
CA LEU A 110 -2.33 3.98 -8.38
C LEU A 110 -3.13 2.68 -8.35
N LEU A 111 -3.33 2.05 -9.52
CA LEU A 111 -4.02 0.76 -9.62
C LEU A 111 -3.30 -0.34 -8.83
N ILE A 112 -1.98 -0.45 -9.00
CA ILE A 112 -1.16 -1.43 -8.29
C ILE A 112 -1.25 -1.22 -6.78
N ARG A 113 -1.19 0.02 -6.31
CA ARG A 113 -1.36 0.34 -4.89
C ARG A 113 -2.72 -0.09 -4.37
N THR A 114 -3.79 0.23 -5.10
CA THR A 114 -5.15 -0.18 -4.72
C THR A 114 -5.25 -1.71 -4.65
N HIS A 115 -4.68 -2.41 -5.62
CA HIS A 115 -4.63 -3.87 -5.63
C HIS A 115 -3.82 -4.42 -4.44
N GLN A 116 -2.70 -3.80 -4.08
CA GLN A 116 -1.93 -4.17 -2.88
C GLN A 116 -2.75 -3.97 -1.60
N GLU A 117 -3.45 -2.85 -1.47
CA GLU A 117 -4.29 -2.53 -0.31
C GLU A 117 -5.45 -3.54 -0.19
N GLN A 118 -6.12 -3.87 -1.29
CA GLN A 118 -7.20 -4.84 -1.36
C GLN A 118 -6.74 -6.25 -0.95
N ASN A 119 -5.57 -6.69 -1.41
CA ASN A 119 -4.99 -7.99 -1.09
C ASN A 119 -4.16 -7.97 0.22
N GLN A 120 -4.18 -6.89 1.00
CA GLN A 120 -3.37 -6.75 2.21
C GLN A 120 -1.89 -7.03 1.98
N ASN A 121 -1.38 -6.64 0.81
CA ASN A 121 -0.01 -6.85 0.35
C ASN A 121 0.43 -8.33 0.39
N ARG A 122 -0.49 -9.27 0.10
CA ARG A 122 -0.24 -10.73 0.14
C ARG A 122 -0.56 -11.34 -1.22
N PHE A 123 0.46 -11.92 -1.83
CA PHE A 123 0.38 -12.54 -3.16
C PHE A 123 0.91 -13.98 -3.10
N PRO A 124 0.05 -14.97 -2.71
CA PRO A 124 0.48 -16.35 -2.46
C PRO A 124 1.13 -17.03 -3.65
N ASP A 125 0.73 -16.70 -4.87
CA ASP A 125 1.29 -17.30 -6.08
C ASP A 125 2.74 -16.87 -6.30
N ILE A 126 3.04 -15.58 -6.12
CA ILE A 126 4.39 -15.05 -6.22
C ILE A 126 5.27 -15.60 -5.08
N GLU A 127 4.70 -15.70 -3.85
CA GLU A 127 5.39 -16.35 -2.72
C GLU A 127 5.79 -17.79 -3.05
N ARG A 128 4.83 -18.59 -3.56
CA ARG A 128 5.10 -19.99 -3.96
C ARG A 128 6.15 -20.08 -5.07
N ALA A 129 6.12 -19.18 -6.05
CA ALA A 129 7.13 -19.13 -7.10
C ALA A 129 8.53 -18.85 -6.52
N ALA A 130 8.64 -17.87 -5.63
CA ALA A 130 9.90 -17.53 -4.96
C ALA A 130 10.39 -18.68 -4.05
N GLU A 131 9.50 -19.32 -3.28
CA GLU A 131 9.84 -20.46 -2.42
C GLU A 131 10.33 -21.68 -3.20
N ARG A 132 9.73 -21.96 -4.39
CA ARG A 132 10.20 -23.05 -5.27
C ARG A 132 11.64 -22.83 -5.72
N VAL A 133 11.99 -21.60 -6.04
CA VAL A 133 13.33 -21.22 -6.53
C VAL A 133 14.34 -21.16 -5.39
N GLY A 134 14.02 -20.46 -4.31
CA GLY A 134 14.91 -20.18 -3.18
C GLY A 134 14.89 -21.22 -2.07
N LYS A 135 13.96 -22.20 -2.11
CA LYS A 135 13.80 -23.28 -1.09
C LYS A 135 13.74 -22.75 0.36
N LYS A 136 13.18 -21.54 0.53
CA LYS A 136 13.07 -20.87 1.84
C LYS A 136 14.43 -20.64 2.55
N HIS A 137 15.52 -20.64 1.80
CA HIS A 137 16.84 -20.36 2.36
C HIS A 137 16.91 -18.90 2.86
N PHE A 138 17.38 -18.72 4.13
CA PHE A 138 17.50 -17.40 4.75
C PHE A 138 18.53 -17.43 5.88
N PRO A 139 19.41 -16.44 5.99
CA PRO A 139 19.68 -15.37 5.02
C PRO A 139 20.40 -15.87 3.76
N MET A 140 20.07 -15.32 2.59
CA MET A 140 20.79 -15.57 1.34
C MET A 140 21.99 -14.66 1.22
N ARG A 141 23.10 -15.20 0.73
CA ARG A 141 24.30 -14.45 0.32
C ARG A 141 24.20 -14.09 -1.17
N VAL A 142 25.05 -13.18 -1.61
CA VAL A 142 25.15 -12.79 -3.03
C VAL A 142 25.40 -14.01 -3.91
N ASP A 143 26.33 -14.89 -3.51
CA ASP A 143 26.69 -16.09 -4.27
C ASP A 143 25.53 -17.08 -4.43
N ASP A 144 24.65 -17.19 -3.42
CA ASP A 144 23.46 -18.02 -3.49
C ASP A 144 22.51 -17.53 -4.59
N VAL A 145 22.35 -16.21 -4.71
CA VAL A 145 21.47 -15.62 -5.73
C VAL A 145 22.07 -15.77 -7.12
N PHE A 146 23.42 -15.64 -7.29
CA PHE A 146 24.11 -15.93 -8.55
C PHE A 146 23.99 -17.41 -8.92
N ALA A 147 24.11 -18.32 -7.96
CA ALA A 147 23.93 -19.76 -8.21
C ALA A 147 22.50 -20.08 -8.70
N ILE A 148 21.49 -19.42 -8.16
CA ILE A 148 20.10 -19.52 -8.61
C ILE A 148 19.98 -19.01 -10.05
N ALA A 149 20.53 -17.84 -10.38
CA ALA A 149 20.50 -17.28 -11.73
C ALA A 149 21.13 -18.24 -12.75
N LYS A 150 22.34 -18.77 -12.43
CA LYS A 150 23.02 -19.74 -13.26
C LYS A 150 22.21 -21.01 -13.48
N LYS A 151 21.55 -21.54 -12.42
CA LYS A 151 20.70 -22.73 -12.52
C LYS A 151 19.50 -22.52 -13.44
N LEU A 152 19.01 -21.29 -13.55
CA LEU A 152 17.91 -20.91 -14.43
C LEU A 152 18.38 -20.57 -15.87
N GLY A 153 19.65 -20.78 -16.18
CA GLY A 153 20.24 -20.48 -17.48
C GLY A 153 20.41 -19.00 -17.77
N LEU A 154 20.44 -18.15 -16.72
CA LEU A 154 20.63 -16.72 -16.84
C LEU A 154 22.13 -16.38 -16.89
N GLU A 155 22.51 -15.57 -17.85
CA GLU A 155 23.84 -15.01 -18.01
C GLU A 155 23.92 -13.62 -17.42
N THR A 156 24.94 -13.35 -16.62
CA THR A 156 25.13 -12.04 -16.00
C THR A 156 26.31 -11.31 -16.64
N GLN A 157 26.10 -10.05 -17.00
CA GLN A 157 27.14 -9.17 -17.54
C GLN A 157 27.19 -7.88 -16.71
N TRP A 158 28.41 -7.34 -16.58
CA TRP A 158 28.63 -6.09 -15.87
C TRP A 158 28.78 -4.94 -16.85
N PHE A 159 28.15 -3.80 -16.51
CA PHE A 159 28.34 -2.57 -17.26
C PHE A 159 28.75 -1.42 -16.33
N ASP A 160 29.40 -0.44 -16.90
CA ASP A 160 29.82 0.77 -16.19
C ASP A 160 28.90 1.92 -16.59
N ASN A 161 28.21 2.50 -15.61
CA ASN A 161 27.48 3.73 -15.77
C ASN A 161 27.51 4.49 -14.45
N SER A 162 27.95 5.73 -14.49
CA SER A 162 28.00 6.61 -13.34
C SER A 162 26.63 7.25 -13.06
N VAL A 163 26.48 7.74 -11.84
CA VAL A 163 25.34 8.57 -11.44
C VAL A 163 25.30 9.83 -12.30
N PHE A 164 24.16 10.12 -12.89
CA PHE A 164 23.89 11.36 -13.62
C PHE A 164 22.73 12.13 -12.98
N ARG A 165 22.63 13.42 -13.27
CA ARG A 165 21.54 14.26 -12.80
C ARG A 165 20.46 14.38 -13.86
N ASP A 166 19.27 13.91 -13.51
CA ASP A 166 18.10 14.10 -14.35
C ASP A 166 17.30 15.31 -13.86
N LYS A 167 16.90 16.16 -14.81
CA LYS A 167 16.06 17.35 -14.55
C LYS A 167 14.57 17.01 -14.46
N GLY A 168 14.20 15.78 -14.16
CA GLY A 168 12.78 15.36 -14.09
C GLY A 168 11.85 16.39 -13.43
N ASP A 169 10.58 16.09 -13.30
CA ASP A 169 9.47 16.96 -12.80
C ASP A 169 9.64 17.56 -11.38
N PHE A 170 10.85 17.56 -10.83
CA PHE A 170 11.13 18.07 -9.50
C PHE A 170 11.84 19.43 -9.56
N ASP A 171 11.49 20.32 -8.63
CA ASP A 171 12.18 21.60 -8.41
C ASP A 171 13.69 21.42 -8.15
N LYS A 172 14.11 20.24 -7.74
CA LYS A 172 15.53 19.88 -7.55
C LYS A 172 15.85 18.59 -8.30
N PRO A 173 16.87 18.59 -9.16
CA PRO A 173 17.30 17.39 -9.87
C PRO A 173 17.78 16.34 -8.89
N LEU A 174 17.27 15.10 -9.04
CA LEU A 174 17.73 13.93 -8.30
C LEU A 174 18.88 13.26 -9.06
N ASN A 175 19.81 12.71 -8.30
CA ASN A 175 20.81 11.81 -8.86
C ASN A 175 20.12 10.55 -9.36
N THR A 176 20.48 10.09 -10.55
CA THR A 176 19.90 8.92 -11.20
C THR A 176 20.98 7.89 -11.47
N LEU A 177 20.68 6.63 -11.20
CA LEU A 177 21.56 5.49 -11.48
C LEU A 177 20.76 4.37 -12.13
N VAL A 178 21.16 3.95 -13.32
CA VAL A 178 20.66 2.70 -13.92
C VAL A 178 21.38 1.54 -13.23
N ARG A 179 20.64 0.71 -12.53
CA ARG A 179 21.18 -0.39 -11.69
C ARG A 179 21.29 -1.69 -12.44
N SER A 180 20.23 -2.08 -13.12
CA SER A 180 20.19 -3.33 -13.88
C SER A 180 19.12 -3.28 -14.96
N PHE A 181 19.26 -4.12 -15.97
CA PHE A 181 18.21 -4.37 -16.95
C PHE A 181 18.30 -5.82 -17.46
N PHE A 182 17.19 -6.28 -18.02
CA PHE A 182 17.09 -7.61 -18.61
C PHE A 182 17.08 -7.50 -20.12
N ASP A 183 17.87 -8.32 -20.77
CA ASP A 183 17.91 -8.47 -22.21
C ASP A 183 17.47 -9.92 -22.57
N ALA A 184 16.34 -9.99 -23.29
CA ALA A 184 15.73 -11.28 -23.63
C ALA A 184 16.67 -12.12 -24.52
N PRO A 185 16.66 -13.43 -24.36
CA PRO A 185 15.79 -14.21 -23.48
C PRO A 185 16.37 -14.52 -22.10
N ASN A 186 17.66 -14.27 -21.84
CA ASN A 186 18.31 -14.77 -20.63
C ASN A 186 19.50 -13.96 -20.12
N LYS A 187 19.72 -12.75 -20.60
CA LYS A 187 20.85 -11.92 -20.18
C LYS A 187 20.44 -10.87 -19.15
N ILE A 188 21.23 -10.76 -18.09
CA ILE A 188 21.08 -9.77 -17.03
C ILE A 188 22.29 -8.84 -17.06
N TYR A 189 22.05 -7.55 -17.22
CA TYR A 189 23.07 -6.53 -17.09
C TYR A 189 23.01 -5.87 -15.70
N LEU A 190 24.13 -5.88 -14.99
CA LEU A 190 24.30 -5.34 -13.63
C LEU A 190 25.31 -4.20 -13.64
N ASN A 191 24.95 -3.08 -13.02
CA ASN A 191 25.90 -1.97 -12.87
C ASN A 191 26.99 -2.32 -11.84
N ARG A 192 28.26 -2.05 -12.15
CA ARG A 192 29.40 -2.32 -11.25
C ARG A 192 29.33 -1.57 -9.93
N GLU A 193 28.67 -0.42 -9.89
CA GLU A 193 28.39 0.31 -8.64
C GLU A 193 27.66 -0.53 -7.58
N LEU A 194 26.88 -1.53 -8.01
CA LEU A 194 26.18 -2.44 -7.09
C LEU A 194 27.13 -3.37 -6.31
N GLN A 195 28.35 -3.59 -6.79
CA GLN A 195 29.35 -4.42 -6.09
C GLN A 195 29.70 -3.83 -4.72
N ASN A 196 29.59 -2.50 -4.56
CA ASN A 196 29.81 -1.81 -3.30
C ASN A 196 28.66 -1.97 -2.30
N SER A 197 27.55 -2.63 -2.69
CA SER A 197 26.36 -2.79 -1.85
C SER A 197 25.72 -4.17 -2.04
N PRO A 198 26.22 -5.21 -1.33
CA PRO A 198 25.73 -6.59 -1.47
C PRO A 198 24.22 -6.73 -1.32
N SER A 199 23.60 -5.99 -0.39
CA SER A 199 22.16 -6.02 -0.16
C SER A 199 21.35 -5.53 -1.37
N ARG A 200 21.84 -4.52 -2.09
CA ARG A 200 21.23 -4.00 -3.31
C ARG A 200 21.46 -4.90 -4.50
N LEU A 201 22.70 -5.39 -4.64
CA LEU A 201 23.06 -6.34 -5.69
C LEU A 201 22.15 -7.58 -5.65
N LYS A 202 21.97 -8.17 -4.45
CA LYS A 202 21.06 -9.31 -4.26
C LYS A 202 19.65 -8.98 -4.72
N PHE A 203 19.15 -7.81 -4.34
CA PHE A 203 17.79 -7.41 -4.69
C PHE A 203 17.62 -7.23 -6.20
N ASP A 204 18.55 -6.54 -6.86
CA ASP A 204 18.48 -6.33 -8.31
C ASP A 204 18.59 -7.64 -9.09
N LEU A 205 19.53 -8.51 -8.69
CA LEU A 205 19.65 -9.83 -9.31
C LEU A 205 18.40 -10.69 -9.07
N ALA A 206 17.87 -10.72 -7.85
CA ALA A 206 16.61 -11.43 -7.53
C ALA A 206 15.42 -10.89 -8.29
N ASN A 207 15.38 -9.58 -8.55
CA ASN A 207 14.34 -8.92 -9.33
C ASN A 207 14.39 -9.38 -10.81
N GLN A 208 15.60 -9.52 -11.39
CA GLN A 208 15.77 -10.05 -12.75
C GLN A 208 15.44 -11.55 -12.82
N ILE A 209 15.80 -12.32 -11.78
CA ILE A 209 15.39 -13.74 -11.66
C ILE A 209 13.86 -13.84 -11.65
N GLY A 210 13.18 -12.93 -10.93
CA GLY A 210 11.72 -12.86 -10.89
C GLY A 210 11.12 -12.68 -12.29
N HIS A 211 11.72 -11.87 -13.13
CA HIS A 211 11.26 -11.68 -14.51
C HIS A 211 11.37 -12.98 -15.33
N LYS A 212 12.45 -13.74 -15.14
CA LYS A 212 12.58 -15.05 -15.82
C LYS A 212 11.56 -16.06 -15.29
N VAL A 213 11.33 -16.09 -13.99
CA VAL A 213 10.45 -17.09 -13.35
C VAL A 213 8.96 -16.82 -13.59
N LEU A 214 8.56 -15.55 -13.57
CA LEU A 214 7.15 -15.14 -13.67
C LEU A 214 6.70 -14.85 -15.11
N HIS A 215 7.63 -14.40 -15.97
CA HIS A 215 7.33 -13.90 -17.32
C HIS A 215 8.18 -14.54 -18.41
N ASP A 216 8.81 -15.67 -18.11
CA ASP A 216 9.69 -16.44 -19.02
C ASP A 216 10.85 -15.63 -19.65
N GLY A 217 11.13 -14.45 -19.13
CA GLY A 217 12.24 -13.60 -19.63
C GLY A 217 11.95 -12.98 -21.00
N ASP A 218 10.71 -12.60 -21.28
CA ASP A 218 10.28 -12.01 -22.55
C ASP A 218 10.84 -10.59 -22.82
N GLY A 219 11.52 -10.00 -21.85
CA GLY A 219 12.13 -8.67 -21.97
C GLY A 219 11.14 -7.49 -21.87
N ALA A 220 9.86 -7.74 -21.70
CA ALA A 220 8.84 -6.68 -21.64
C ALA A 220 8.79 -6.02 -20.24
N ARG A 221 9.83 -5.27 -19.89
CA ARG A 221 9.94 -4.52 -18.64
C ARG A 221 10.90 -3.34 -18.75
N ALA A 222 10.76 -2.39 -17.83
CA ALA A 222 11.66 -1.26 -17.74
C ALA A 222 13.00 -1.61 -17.05
N PRO A 223 14.11 -0.89 -17.35
CA PRO A 223 15.33 -0.96 -16.57
C PRO A 223 15.09 -0.57 -15.10
N GLN A 224 15.82 -1.21 -14.18
CA GLN A 224 15.78 -0.85 -12.76
C GLN A 224 16.63 0.40 -12.51
N VAL A 225 15.99 1.43 -11.98
CA VAL A 225 16.61 2.73 -11.77
C VAL A 225 16.39 3.23 -10.36
N SER A 226 17.40 3.86 -9.76
CA SER A 226 17.29 4.66 -8.54
C SER A 226 17.37 6.13 -8.88
N GLY A 227 16.68 6.96 -8.10
CA GLY A 227 16.70 8.40 -8.31
C GLY A 227 15.59 8.90 -9.21
N GLY A 228 15.93 9.59 -10.28
CA GLY A 228 15.00 10.24 -11.19
C GLY A 228 13.91 9.32 -11.72
N HIS A 229 12.82 9.89 -12.20
CA HIS A 229 11.88 9.11 -12.99
C HIS A 229 12.56 8.72 -14.30
N VAL A 230 12.51 7.43 -14.65
CA VAL A 230 12.73 7.03 -16.03
C VAL A 230 11.47 7.38 -16.84
N SER A 231 11.19 8.62 -16.94
CA SER A 231 10.45 9.15 -18.08
C SER A 231 11.49 9.42 -19.17
N GLY A 232 12.01 8.33 -19.71
CA GLY A 232 12.79 8.41 -20.94
C GLY A 232 11.88 8.62 -22.12
N ARG A 233 11.19 9.70 -22.13
CA ARG A 233 10.67 10.52 -23.21
C ARG A 233 9.91 11.66 -22.55
N ARG A 234 10.27 12.90 -22.84
CA ARG A 234 9.27 13.96 -22.88
C ARG A 234 8.17 13.40 -23.75
N TYR A 235 7.05 13.03 -23.15
CA TYR A 235 5.86 12.82 -23.95
C TYR A 235 5.60 14.14 -24.62
N ASP A 236 5.75 14.17 -25.94
CA ASP A 236 5.12 15.20 -26.74
C ASP A 236 3.67 15.27 -26.24
N SER A 237 3.23 16.50 -25.97
CA SER A 237 1.91 16.80 -25.42
C SER A 237 0.73 16.28 -26.25
N ASP A 238 0.99 15.52 -27.30
CA ASP A 238 -0.02 15.05 -28.25
C ASP A 238 -0.53 13.62 -28.00
N SER A 239 0.05 12.85 -27.05
CA SER A 239 -0.52 11.54 -26.73
C SER A 239 -1.31 11.57 -25.41
N LEU A 240 -2.58 11.91 -25.51
CA LEU A 240 -3.61 11.79 -24.47
C LEU A 240 -3.88 10.32 -24.06
N ASN A 241 -3.19 9.36 -24.66
CA ASN A 241 -3.44 7.94 -24.44
C ASN A 241 -2.50 7.39 -23.37
N VAL A 242 -3.10 6.76 -22.35
CA VAL A 242 -2.39 5.86 -21.43
C VAL A 242 -1.85 4.71 -22.27
N ASP A 243 -0.52 4.63 -22.45
CA ASP A 243 0.08 3.50 -23.16
C ASP A 243 -0.09 2.22 -22.31
N ALA A 244 -0.76 1.22 -22.86
CA ALA A 244 -0.94 -0.08 -22.21
C ALA A 244 0.41 -0.71 -21.78
N LYS A 245 1.50 -0.38 -22.50
CA LYS A 245 2.84 -0.81 -22.12
C LYS A 245 3.29 -0.24 -20.78
N ASP A 246 2.92 1.01 -20.46
CA ASP A 246 3.28 1.62 -19.18
C ASP A 246 2.62 0.88 -18.01
N ILE A 247 1.38 0.44 -18.18
CA ILE A 247 0.65 -0.35 -17.19
C ILE A 247 1.30 -1.73 -17.05
N LEU A 248 1.55 -2.40 -18.17
CA LEU A 248 2.18 -3.73 -18.18
C LEU A 248 3.57 -3.68 -17.51
N TYR A 249 4.40 -2.70 -17.87
CA TYR A 249 5.75 -2.56 -17.29
C TYR A 249 5.71 -2.27 -15.80
N ALA A 250 4.82 -1.38 -15.36
CA ALA A 250 4.65 -1.09 -13.94
C ALA A 250 4.16 -2.33 -13.16
N TRP A 251 3.24 -3.10 -13.74
CA TRP A 251 2.76 -4.35 -13.14
C TRP A 251 3.88 -5.38 -13.00
N ARG A 252 4.64 -5.62 -14.06
CA ARG A 252 5.77 -6.56 -14.04
C ARG A 252 6.89 -6.12 -13.10
N ASP A 253 7.16 -4.81 -13.03
CA ASP A 253 8.11 -4.26 -12.04
C ASP A 253 7.64 -4.53 -10.60
N PHE A 254 6.34 -4.43 -10.35
CA PHE A 254 5.74 -4.77 -9.06
C PHE A 254 5.90 -6.26 -8.74
N GLU A 255 5.47 -7.15 -9.64
CA GLU A 255 5.55 -8.61 -9.43
C GLU A 255 7.00 -9.08 -9.22
N CYS A 256 7.93 -8.61 -10.05
CA CYS A 256 9.35 -8.93 -9.91
C CYS A 256 9.96 -8.39 -8.61
N SER A 257 9.55 -7.19 -8.19
CA SER A 257 9.99 -6.61 -6.91
C SER A 257 9.43 -7.37 -5.71
N TYR A 258 8.18 -7.81 -5.80
CA TYR A 258 7.57 -8.65 -4.77
C TYR A 258 8.23 -10.03 -4.72
N PHE A 259 8.47 -10.66 -5.88
CA PHE A 259 9.20 -11.92 -5.99
C PHE A 259 10.59 -11.81 -5.36
N ALA A 260 11.37 -10.76 -5.71
CA ALA A 260 12.69 -10.54 -5.14
C ALA A 260 12.67 -10.43 -3.61
N ALA A 261 11.68 -9.70 -3.09
CA ALA A 261 11.49 -9.60 -1.65
C ALA A 261 11.10 -10.95 -1.02
N ALA A 262 10.26 -11.75 -1.67
CA ALA A 262 9.87 -13.08 -1.21
C ALA A 262 11.01 -14.11 -1.29
N LEU A 263 11.85 -14.01 -2.33
CA LEU A 263 13.04 -14.86 -2.50
C LEU A 263 14.07 -14.59 -1.40
N LEU A 264 14.43 -13.32 -1.19
CA LEU A 264 15.47 -12.91 -0.24
C LEU A 264 15.00 -12.95 1.22
N ALA A 265 13.72 -12.83 1.45
CA ALA A 265 13.09 -12.80 2.78
C ALA A 265 11.83 -13.68 2.81
N PRO A 266 11.98 -15.02 2.70
CA PRO A 266 10.86 -15.96 2.64
C PRO A 266 10.01 -15.86 3.89
N LYS A 267 8.68 -16.00 3.73
CA LYS A 267 7.65 -15.64 4.71
C LYS A 267 7.93 -16.13 6.12
N THR A 268 8.14 -17.42 6.31
CA THR A 268 8.28 -18.02 7.66
C THR A 268 9.63 -17.68 8.32
N PRO A 269 10.79 -17.89 7.68
CA PRO A 269 12.08 -17.53 8.27
C PRO A 269 12.21 -16.02 8.54
N PHE A 270 11.69 -15.19 7.64
CA PHE A 270 11.77 -13.74 7.80
C PHE A 270 10.84 -13.24 8.90
N ARG A 271 9.65 -13.83 9.07
CA ARG A 271 8.79 -13.51 10.21
C ARG A 271 9.47 -13.80 11.54
N GLN A 272 10.17 -14.93 11.66
CA GLN A 272 10.95 -15.26 12.85
C GLN A 272 12.12 -14.29 13.06
N PHE A 273 12.76 -13.84 11.98
CA PHE A 273 13.81 -12.83 12.03
C PHE A 273 13.26 -11.50 12.54
N LEU A 274 12.13 -11.01 11.99
CA LEU A 274 11.47 -9.79 12.45
C LEU A 274 11.07 -9.88 13.92
N ALA A 275 10.50 -11.01 14.35
CA ALA A 275 10.11 -11.21 15.74
C ALA A 275 11.31 -11.13 16.69
N ARG A 276 12.46 -11.72 16.33
CA ARG A 276 13.69 -11.62 17.12
C ARG A 276 14.30 -10.23 17.15
N ASN A 277 14.00 -9.39 16.16
CA ASN A 277 14.48 -8.01 16.06
C ASN A 277 13.39 -6.98 16.39
N ALA A 278 12.29 -7.41 17.05
CA ALA A 278 11.20 -6.55 17.49
C ALA A 278 10.65 -5.62 16.37
N TYR A 279 10.67 -6.10 15.11
CA TYR A 279 10.24 -5.38 13.91
C TYR A 279 10.97 -4.05 13.64
N ALA A 280 12.21 -3.90 14.06
CA ALA A 280 13.00 -2.70 13.78
C ALA A 280 13.30 -2.58 12.28
N ILE A 281 13.09 -1.39 11.69
CA ILE A 281 13.33 -1.13 10.25
C ILE A 281 14.80 -1.32 9.88
N ASP A 282 15.72 -0.94 10.76
CA ASP A 282 17.17 -1.02 10.55
C ASP A 282 17.76 -2.41 10.79
N SER A 283 16.92 -3.40 11.10
CA SER A 283 17.38 -4.78 11.32
C SER A 283 17.96 -5.44 10.07
N GLY A 284 17.76 -4.86 8.89
CA GLY A 284 18.17 -5.42 7.60
C GLY A 284 19.67 -5.75 7.51
N ASP A 285 20.52 -4.93 8.12
CA ASP A 285 22.00 -5.14 8.10
C ASP A 285 22.42 -6.51 8.65
N LYS A 286 21.66 -7.06 9.62
CA LYS A 286 21.92 -8.38 10.21
C LYS A 286 21.71 -9.56 9.24
N ALA A 287 21.01 -9.31 8.12
CA ALA A 287 20.73 -10.30 7.07
C ALA A 287 21.18 -9.81 5.69
N GLU A 288 21.99 -8.75 5.64
CA GLU A 288 22.40 -8.06 4.41
C GLU A 288 21.21 -7.69 3.52
N LEU A 289 20.16 -7.16 4.09
CA LEU A 289 18.98 -6.67 3.40
C LEU A 289 18.90 -5.15 3.48
N THR A 290 18.32 -4.52 2.47
CA THR A 290 18.08 -3.07 2.52
C THR A 290 16.90 -2.77 3.47
N ASN A 291 16.98 -1.64 4.18
CA ASN A 291 15.88 -1.19 5.06
C ASN A 291 14.56 -1.02 4.28
N THR A 292 14.63 -0.64 3.01
CA THR A 292 13.47 -0.58 2.11
C THR A 292 12.79 -1.94 1.94
N LEU A 293 13.59 -3.01 1.75
CA LEU A 293 13.06 -4.38 1.64
C LEU A 293 12.42 -4.79 2.97
N VAL A 294 13.12 -4.58 4.08
CA VAL A 294 12.62 -4.91 5.43
C VAL A 294 11.28 -4.24 5.68
N MET A 295 11.19 -2.91 5.49
CA MET A 295 9.98 -2.14 5.68
C MET A 295 8.80 -2.68 4.85
N ARG A 296 9.01 -2.88 3.55
CA ARG A 296 7.95 -3.38 2.66
C ARG A 296 7.53 -4.80 3.00
N ARG A 297 8.50 -5.64 3.37
CA ARG A 297 8.25 -7.05 3.67
C ARG A 297 7.53 -7.25 5.01
N MET A 298 7.72 -6.36 5.99
CA MET A 298 6.97 -6.37 7.26
C MET A 298 5.47 -6.47 7.04
N SER A 299 4.91 -5.62 6.17
CA SER A 299 3.47 -5.56 5.92
C SER A 299 2.91 -6.83 5.29
N SER A 300 3.71 -7.56 4.50
CA SER A 300 3.27 -8.79 3.80
C SER A 300 3.39 -10.06 4.65
N VAL A 301 4.33 -10.12 5.59
CA VAL A 301 4.58 -11.33 6.38
C VAL A 301 4.08 -11.27 7.82
N SER A 302 3.84 -10.07 8.36
CA SER A 302 3.35 -9.91 9.73
C SER A 302 1.99 -10.62 9.93
N PRO A 303 1.75 -11.26 11.10
CA PRO A 303 0.41 -11.71 11.48
C PRO A 303 -0.55 -10.53 11.69
N TYR A 304 -0.07 -9.42 12.25
CA TYR A 304 -0.84 -8.20 12.38
C TYR A 304 -1.06 -7.57 11.00
N ARG A 305 -2.30 -7.18 10.68
CA ARG A 305 -2.67 -6.78 9.31
C ARG A 305 -2.73 -5.28 9.08
N PHE A 306 -2.81 -4.49 10.14
CA PHE A 306 -3.12 -3.06 10.06
C PHE A 306 -1.87 -2.21 9.90
N TRP A 307 -1.11 -2.49 8.83
CA TRP A 307 0.14 -1.81 8.48
C TRP A 307 -0.07 -0.70 7.44
N HIS A 308 0.82 0.28 7.51
CA HIS A 308 1.09 1.20 6.39
C HIS A 308 2.60 1.41 6.27
N TYR A 309 3.05 1.86 5.11
CA TYR A 309 4.40 2.38 4.95
C TYR A 309 4.45 3.52 3.95
N PHE A 310 5.44 4.40 4.14
CA PHE A 310 5.76 5.52 3.26
C PHE A 310 7.25 5.54 2.97
N ASP A 311 7.60 5.83 1.71
CA ASP A 311 8.95 6.13 1.25
C ASP A 311 8.92 7.55 0.67
N ALA A 312 9.56 8.50 1.37
CA ALA A 312 9.48 9.92 1.09
C ALA A 312 10.83 10.52 0.73
N TYR A 313 10.86 11.28 -0.34
CA TYR A 313 12.00 12.07 -0.78
C TYR A 313 11.77 13.56 -0.50
N PRO A 314 12.84 14.33 -0.20
CA PRO A 314 12.70 15.77 -0.05
C PRO A 314 12.12 16.45 -1.34
N PRO A 315 11.32 17.50 -1.20
CA PRO A 315 10.85 18.14 0.04
C PRO A 315 9.66 17.45 0.71
N GLY A 316 8.99 16.50 0.08
CA GLY A 316 7.80 15.82 0.58
C GLY A 316 7.18 14.85 -0.43
N ASN A 317 7.98 14.34 -1.38
CA ASN A 317 7.51 13.45 -2.43
C ASN A 317 7.39 12.01 -1.92
N LEU A 318 6.17 11.48 -1.88
CA LEU A 318 5.89 10.09 -1.53
C LEU A 318 6.06 9.21 -2.78
N ARG A 319 7.14 8.43 -2.84
CA ARG A 319 7.42 7.53 -3.97
C ARG A 319 6.79 6.17 -3.83
N ALA A 320 6.72 5.65 -2.61
CA ALA A 320 6.02 4.41 -2.34
C ALA A 320 5.08 4.60 -1.14
N VAL A 321 3.88 4.06 -1.29
CA VAL A 321 2.82 4.15 -0.30
C VAL A 321 2.09 2.82 -0.25
N TYR A 322 1.83 2.34 0.97
CA TYR A 322 0.92 1.24 1.25
C TYR A 322 0.08 1.60 2.46
N ARG A 323 -1.23 1.34 2.42
CA ARG A 323 -2.18 1.75 3.45
C ARG A 323 -3.14 0.62 3.81
N GLY A 324 -2.62 -0.54 4.13
CA GLY A 324 -3.45 -1.70 4.52
C GLY A 324 -4.34 -1.46 5.74
N ASN A 325 -4.06 -0.43 6.52
CA ASN A 325 -4.89 0.04 7.64
C ASN A 325 -5.81 1.22 7.29
N GLY A 326 -5.87 1.61 6.02
CA GLY A 326 -6.74 2.70 5.57
C GLY A 326 -6.31 4.10 6.00
N ILE A 327 -5.07 4.30 6.48
CA ILE A 327 -4.59 5.65 6.85
C ILE A 327 -4.75 6.60 5.67
N PRO A 328 -5.43 7.74 5.82
CA PRO A 328 -5.56 8.70 4.74
C PRO A 328 -4.20 9.32 4.40
N LEU A 329 -3.98 9.58 3.10
CA LEU A 329 -2.76 10.27 2.68
C LEU A 329 -2.81 11.74 3.11
N PRO A 330 -1.66 12.31 3.54
CA PRO A 330 -1.55 13.75 3.63
C PRO A 330 -1.66 14.32 2.23
N TRP A 331 -2.74 14.90 1.83
CA TRP A 331 -3.09 15.39 0.49
C TRP A 331 -3.66 14.40 -0.53
N GLY A 332 -4.00 13.19 -0.16
CA GLY A 332 -4.80 12.31 -1.00
C GLY A 332 -4.15 11.69 -2.24
N ASN A 333 -2.96 12.11 -2.70
CA ASN A 333 -2.32 11.56 -3.89
C ASN A 333 -0.78 11.44 -3.78
N MET A 334 -0.16 10.83 -4.81
CA MET A 334 1.29 10.58 -4.91
C MET A 334 2.08 11.78 -5.48
N ARG A 335 1.49 12.95 -5.60
CA ARG A 335 2.18 14.13 -6.12
C ARG A 335 3.10 14.74 -5.07
N LEU A 336 4.00 15.59 -5.55
CA LEU A 336 4.86 16.40 -4.69
C LEU A 336 4.01 17.19 -3.70
N VAL A 337 4.31 17.00 -2.43
CA VAL A 337 3.72 17.76 -1.35
C VAL A 337 4.61 18.96 -1.09
N SER A 338 4.20 20.14 -1.58
CA SER A 338 4.99 21.37 -1.45
C SER A 338 5.15 21.84 -0.01
N ASP A 339 4.15 21.57 0.82
CA ASP A 339 4.12 21.99 2.23
C ASP A 339 3.57 20.84 3.12
N PRO A 340 4.34 19.75 3.31
CA PRO A 340 3.89 18.61 4.11
C PRO A 340 3.71 18.99 5.58
N CYS A 341 2.68 18.44 6.22
CA CYS A 341 2.52 18.58 7.67
C CYS A 341 3.72 17.92 8.37
N GLN A 342 4.59 18.74 8.93
CA GLN A 342 5.86 18.32 9.53
C GLN A 342 5.70 17.45 10.80
N HIS A 343 4.48 17.33 11.30
CA HIS A 343 4.17 16.49 12.47
C HIS A 343 3.96 15.02 12.12
N TRP A 344 3.76 14.66 10.84
CA TRP A 344 3.79 13.27 10.42
C TRP A 344 5.18 12.68 10.62
N ALA A 345 5.26 11.48 11.15
CA ALA A 345 6.53 10.82 11.45
C ALA A 345 7.49 10.81 10.24
N VAL A 346 6.99 10.54 9.03
CA VAL A 346 7.78 10.53 7.81
C VAL A 346 8.35 11.91 7.47
N PHE A 347 7.55 12.98 7.55
CA PHE A 347 7.99 14.34 7.20
C PHE A 347 8.82 14.99 8.31
N ARG A 348 8.52 14.67 9.57
CA ARG A 348 9.39 15.05 10.70
C ARG A 348 10.80 14.51 10.51
N MET A 349 10.93 13.26 10.07
CA MET A 349 12.22 12.63 9.84
C MET A 349 12.95 13.21 8.62
N LEU A 350 12.25 13.69 7.57
CA LEU A 350 12.89 14.41 6.45
C LEU A 350 13.68 15.63 6.90
N ASN A 351 13.18 16.33 7.93
CA ASN A 351 13.80 17.53 8.50
C ASN A 351 14.78 17.22 9.63
N SER A 352 14.86 15.97 10.09
CA SER A 352 15.79 15.55 11.14
C SER A 352 17.23 15.45 10.61
N ARG A 353 18.21 15.71 11.45
CA ARG A 353 19.63 15.44 11.18
C ARG A 353 20.06 14.04 11.63
N SER A 354 19.23 13.34 12.41
CA SER A 354 19.52 12.01 12.93
C SER A 354 19.35 10.94 11.84
N ASN A 355 20.25 9.99 11.79
CA ASN A 355 20.13 8.77 10.97
C ASN A 355 19.64 7.57 11.79
N ARG A 356 19.37 7.74 13.09
CA ARG A 356 18.83 6.66 13.94
C ARG A 356 17.32 6.54 13.72
N PRO A 357 16.75 5.34 13.83
CA PRO A 357 15.31 5.14 13.83
C PRO A 357 14.64 5.99 14.92
N SER A 358 13.44 6.43 14.64
CA SER A 358 12.66 7.21 15.62
C SER A 358 11.19 6.79 15.58
N ALA A 359 10.71 6.34 16.72
CA ALA A 359 9.31 6.01 16.93
C ALA A 359 8.46 7.25 17.28
N GLN A 360 7.19 7.24 16.90
CA GLN A 360 6.21 8.29 17.18
C GLN A 360 4.82 7.69 17.31
N ILE A 361 4.12 8.05 18.40
CA ILE A 361 2.68 7.86 18.54
C ILE A 361 1.97 9.09 17.96
N SER A 362 0.98 8.86 17.13
CA SER A 362 0.24 9.92 16.44
C SER A 362 -1.26 9.71 16.56
N VAL A 363 -1.97 10.75 16.97
CA VAL A 363 -3.44 10.83 16.87
C VAL A 363 -3.78 11.51 15.55
N LEU A 364 -4.51 10.82 14.68
CA LEU A 364 -5.04 11.37 13.44
C LEU A 364 -6.53 11.58 13.56
N ARG A 365 -6.97 12.82 13.34
CA ARG A 365 -8.38 13.17 13.25
C ARG A 365 -8.78 13.38 11.79
N SER A 366 -9.83 12.69 11.34
CA SER A 366 -10.41 12.84 10.01
C SER A 366 -11.94 12.97 10.15
N GLY A 367 -12.44 14.22 10.20
CA GLY A 367 -13.83 14.49 10.60
C GLY A 367 -14.07 14.05 12.04
N ASP A 368 -15.07 13.20 12.22
CA ASP A 368 -15.44 12.63 13.54
C ASP A 368 -14.64 11.33 13.86
N ASP A 369 -13.95 10.76 12.86
CA ASP A 369 -13.14 9.55 13.05
C ASP A 369 -11.77 9.93 13.64
N LYS A 370 -11.39 9.24 14.72
CA LYS A 370 -10.11 9.38 15.37
C LYS A 370 -9.39 8.04 15.39
N ARG A 371 -8.11 8.04 15.04
CA ARG A 371 -7.28 6.83 15.03
C ARG A 371 -5.94 7.06 15.66
N LEU A 372 -5.39 5.99 16.23
CA LEU A 372 -4.12 5.99 16.90
C LEU A 372 -3.10 5.17 16.12
N TYR A 373 -2.06 5.83 15.66
CA TYR A 373 -0.98 5.17 14.91
C TYR A 373 0.34 5.22 15.69
N CYS A 374 1.10 4.16 15.56
CA CYS A 374 2.53 4.21 15.89
C CYS A 374 3.33 4.00 14.61
N CYS A 375 4.38 4.80 14.43
CA CYS A 375 5.26 4.72 13.27
C CYS A 375 6.72 4.71 13.72
N GLU A 376 7.55 3.91 13.07
CA GLU A 376 9.00 4.03 13.10
C GLU A 376 9.49 4.62 11.78
N SER A 377 10.37 5.61 11.82
CA SER A 377 10.94 6.27 10.65
C SER A 377 12.45 6.33 10.73
N ILE A 378 13.12 6.14 9.60
CA ILE A 378 14.57 6.18 9.47
C ILE A 378 14.98 6.93 8.20
N ARG A 379 16.05 7.71 8.28
CA ARG A 379 16.72 8.27 7.08
C ARG A 379 17.59 7.21 6.41
N SER A 380 17.52 7.16 5.09
CA SER A 380 18.32 6.27 4.27
C SER A 380 18.81 7.00 3.02
N LYS A 381 19.62 6.32 2.22
CA LYS A 381 20.03 6.77 0.89
C LYS A 381 19.65 5.71 -0.13
N ASP A 382 19.14 6.12 -1.28
CA ASP A 382 18.92 5.20 -2.39
C ASP A 382 20.25 4.81 -3.08
N ALA A 383 20.21 3.98 -4.12
CA ALA A 383 21.45 3.55 -4.81
C ALA A 383 22.13 4.68 -5.59
N ALA A 384 21.43 5.76 -5.92
CA ALA A 384 22.00 6.95 -6.54
C ALA A 384 22.52 7.98 -5.51
N GLY A 385 22.46 7.64 -4.20
CA GLY A 385 22.92 8.49 -3.12
C GLY A 385 21.91 9.57 -2.67
N ASN A 386 20.70 9.59 -3.22
CA ASN A 386 19.68 10.57 -2.79
C ASN A 386 19.17 10.23 -1.39
N PRO A 387 19.05 11.24 -0.52
CA PRO A 387 18.47 11.05 0.80
C PRO A 387 16.96 10.81 0.68
N HIS A 388 16.44 9.84 1.44
CA HIS A 388 15.02 9.58 1.59
C HIS A 388 14.70 9.09 2.99
N VAL A 389 13.41 9.03 3.33
CA VAL A 389 12.92 8.55 4.62
C VAL A 389 12.01 7.37 4.40
N LEU A 390 12.30 6.29 5.10
CA LEU A 390 11.46 5.12 5.21
C LEU A 390 10.64 5.22 6.50
N CYS A 391 9.35 4.97 6.41
CA CYS A 391 8.43 5.02 7.54
C CYS A 391 7.49 3.81 7.49
N ALA A 392 7.55 2.94 8.48
CA ALA A 392 6.56 1.88 8.70
C ALA A 392 5.68 2.24 9.90
N GLY A 393 4.41 1.89 9.83
CA GLY A 393 3.50 2.16 10.95
C GLY A 393 2.36 1.18 11.03
N VAL A 394 1.73 1.17 12.19
CA VAL A 394 0.56 0.33 12.50
C VAL A 394 -0.56 1.18 13.10
N ASP A 395 -1.81 0.80 12.81
CA ASP A 395 -2.98 1.28 13.55
C ASP A 395 -3.08 0.46 14.85
N LEU A 396 -3.12 1.14 15.98
CA LEU A 396 -3.17 0.50 17.30
C LEU A 396 -4.61 0.24 17.77
N SER A 397 -5.60 0.89 17.15
CA SER A 397 -7.00 0.79 17.56
C SER A 397 -7.54 -0.64 17.51
N PRO A 398 -7.29 -1.46 16.46
CA PRO A 398 -7.73 -2.85 16.45
C PRO A 398 -7.05 -3.72 17.53
N ALA A 399 -5.79 -3.44 17.84
CA ALA A 399 -5.07 -4.18 18.88
C ALA A 399 -5.58 -3.85 20.28
N LEU A 400 -5.87 -2.58 20.57
CA LEU A 400 -6.52 -2.16 21.83
C LEU A 400 -7.87 -2.86 21.99
N LYS A 401 -8.72 -2.80 20.96
CA LYS A 401 -10.04 -3.44 20.97
C LYS A 401 -9.95 -4.96 21.22
N SER A 402 -8.95 -5.63 20.66
CA SER A 402 -8.74 -7.08 20.89
C SER A 402 -8.39 -7.42 22.33
N GLN A 403 -7.91 -6.46 23.12
CA GLN A 403 -7.61 -6.60 24.55
C GLN A 403 -8.75 -6.08 25.45
N GLY A 404 -9.92 -5.81 24.89
CA GLY A 404 -11.08 -5.30 25.63
C GLY A 404 -10.95 -3.83 26.05
N ILE A 405 -10.02 -3.08 25.47
CA ILE A 405 -9.83 -1.64 25.72
C ILE A 405 -10.56 -0.88 24.63
N ASP A 406 -11.41 0.09 25.00
CA ASP A 406 -12.00 0.99 24.01
C ASP A 406 -10.93 1.92 23.45
N PRO A 407 -10.63 1.86 22.15
CA PRO A 407 -9.64 2.76 21.55
C PRO A 407 -9.99 4.25 21.74
N SER A 408 -11.28 4.59 21.77
CA SER A 408 -11.74 5.97 21.93
C SER A 408 -11.29 6.57 23.24
N ASP A 409 -11.40 5.82 24.34
CA ASP A 409 -10.95 6.29 25.67
C ASP A 409 -9.45 6.57 25.68
N THR A 410 -8.65 5.64 25.13
CA THR A 410 -7.19 5.81 25.04
C THR A 410 -6.82 7.01 24.18
N ILE A 411 -7.50 7.19 23.04
CA ILE A 411 -7.28 8.31 22.12
C ILE A 411 -7.65 9.63 22.76
N ASP A 412 -8.79 9.72 23.45
CA ASP A 412 -9.27 10.96 24.09
C ASP A 412 -8.34 11.41 25.21
N ILE A 413 -7.81 10.49 26.01
CA ILE A 413 -6.81 10.76 27.04
C ILE A 413 -5.54 11.37 26.42
N ILE A 414 -5.02 10.76 25.34
CA ILE A 414 -3.82 11.21 24.65
C ILE A 414 -4.08 12.56 23.95
N GLU A 415 -5.21 12.69 23.26
CA GLU A 415 -5.58 13.91 22.54
C GLU A 415 -5.74 15.10 23.49
N THR A 416 -6.38 14.89 24.65
CA THR A 416 -6.56 15.91 25.68
C THR A 416 -5.21 16.42 26.17
N SER A 417 -4.26 15.53 26.47
CA SER A 417 -2.90 15.88 26.85
C SER A 417 -2.19 16.67 25.74
N CYS A 418 -2.29 16.21 24.49
CA CYS A 418 -1.69 16.89 23.34
C CYS A 418 -2.28 18.29 23.12
N ASN A 419 -3.60 18.46 23.28
CA ASN A 419 -4.25 19.77 23.12
C ASN A 419 -3.75 20.77 24.19
N GLN A 420 -3.55 20.33 25.42
CA GLN A 420 -2.96 21.16 26.49
C GLN A 420 -1.49 21.50 26.20
N GLY A 421 -0.75 20.59 25.55
CA GLY A 421 0.66 20.75 25.18
C GLY A 421 0.90 21.39 23.80
N GLY A 422 -0.09 22.07 23.21
CA GLY A 422 0.07 22.73 21.90
C GLY A 422 0.16 21.75 20.73
N GLY A 423 -0.47 20.58 20.86
CA GLY A 423 -0.56 19.55 19.84
C GLY A 423 0.48 18.43 19.94
N SER A 424 1.36 18.47 20.96
CA SER A 424 2.25 17.37 21.35
C SER A 424 2.44 17.41 22.86
N ALA A 425 2.42 16.25 23.51
CA ALA A 425 2.60 16.13 24.95
C ALA A 425 3.03 14.72 25.36
N PRO A 426 3.62 14.55 26.55
CA PRO A 426 3.86 13.24 27.14
C PRO A 426 2.57 12.43 27.25
N ILE A 427 2.67 11.15 26.95
CA ILE A 427 1.53 10.23 27.04
C ILE A 427 1.21 9.96 28.49
N PRO A 428 -0.04 10.16 28.95
CA PRO A 428 -0.45 9.86 30.31
C PRO A 428 -0.16 8.41 30.70
N THR A 429 0.18 8.19 31.97
CA THR A 429 0.71 6.91 32.48
C THR A 429 -0.20 5.72 32.17
N GLU A 430 -1.51 5.91 32.25
CA GLU A 430 -2.49 4.86 31.97
C GLU A 430 -2.44 4.44 30.49
N ALA A 431 -2.60 5.38 29.56
CA ALA A 431 -2.52 5.14 28.12
C ALA A 431 -1.13 4.57 27.73
N ARG A 432 -0.04 5.07 28.35
CA ARG A 432 1.31 4.55 28.11
C ARG A 432 1.42 3.07 28.47
N LYS A 433 0.92 2.64 29.63
CA LYS A 433 0.93 1.21 30.03
C LYS A 433 0.16 0.33 29.05
N GLN A 434 -1.00 0.81 28.57
CA GLN A 434 -1.78 0.11 27.56
C GLN A 434 -0.98 -0.07 26.27
N LEU A 435 -0.35 0.99 25.77
CA LEU A 435 0.46 0.96 24.53
C LEU A 435 1.71 0.08 24.68
N GLU A 436 2.40 0.14 25.82
CA GLU A 436 3.54 -0.75 26.10
C GLU A 436 3.11 -2.23 26.13
N SER A 437 1.93 -2.54 26.67
CA SER A 437 1.35 -3.87 26.65
C SER A 437 1.06 -4.33 25.20
N ILE A 438 0.43 -3.48 24.39
CA ILE A 438 0.19 -3.75 22.97
C ILE A 438 1.51 -3.99 22.23
N GLY A 439 2.53 -3.19 22.47
CA GLY A 439 3.86 -3.37 21.88
C GLY A 439 4.46 -4.75 22.17
N LYS A 440 4.31 -5.23 23.39
CA LYS A 440 4.74 -6.59 23.81
C LYS A 440 3.92 -7.69 23.14
N ILE A 441 2.59 -7.55 23.09
CA ILE A 441 1.68 -8.53 22.48
C ILE A 441 1.95 -8.65 20.97
N LEU A 442 2.13 -7.55 20.29
CA LEU A 442 2.43 -7.53 18.86
C LEU A 442 3.91 -7.86 18.57
N ASN A 443 4.75 -7.86 19.61
CA ASN A 443 6.20 -7.97 19.51
C ASN A 443 6.83 -6.88 18.59
N ILE A 444 6.28 -5.67 18.64
CA ILE A 444 6.75 -4.51 17.88
C ILE A 444 7.40 -3.54 18.87
N GLY A 445 8.73 -3.57 18.95
CA GLY A 445 9.49 -2.87 20.01
C GLY A 445 9.36 -1.34 19.98
N TRP A 446 9.27 -0.76 18.78
CA TRP A 446 9.16 0.68 18.61
C TRP A 446 7.79 1.25 19.07
N ILE A 447 6.76 0.41 19.33
CA ILE A 447 5.54 0.89 19.99
C ILE A 447 5.86 1.33 21.43
N GLY A 448 6.60 0.54 22.19
CA GLY A 448 7.03 0.89 23.54
C GLY A 448 7.95 2.12 23.55
N GLU A 449 8.87 2.22 22.56
CA GLU A 449 9.71 3.41 22.40
C GLU A 449 8.87 4.66 22.11
N GLY A 450 7.90 4.56 21.21
CA GLY A 450 6.98 5.66 20.90
C GLY A 450 6.12 6.06 22.08
N ALA A 451 5.67 5.10 22.89
CA ALA A 451 4.88 5.35 24.11
C ALA A 451 5.68 6.08 25.20
N SER A 452 7.00 5.97 25.19
CA SER A 452 7.88 6.70 26.12
C SER A 452 8.20 8.14 25.71
N LYS A 453 7.77 8.57 24.51
CA LYS A 453 7.96 9.90 23.93
C LYS A 453 6.65 10.68 23.92
N ASP A 454 6.73 11.94 23.51
CA ASP A 454 5.55 12.76 23.30
C ASP A 454 4.71 12.22 22.16
N ALA A 455 3.41 12.05 22.40
CA ALA A 455 2.45 11.84 21.34
C ALA A 455 2.21 13.13 20.54
N THR A 456 1.72 13.01 19.34
CA THR A 456 1.57 14.15 18.42
C THR A 456 0.25 14.06 17.67
N ILE A 457 -0.52 15.14 17.66
CA ILE A 457 -1.69 15.28 16.79
C ILE A 457 -1.21 15.56 15.38
N ILE A 458 -1.68 14.78 14.42
CA ILE A 458 -1.39 14.94 12.99
C ILE A 458 -2.69 15.20 12.21
N CYS A 459 -2.58 15.82 11.05
CA CYS A 459 -3.72 16.10 10.18
C CYS A 459 -3.38 15.89 8.71
N GLN A 460 -4.42 15.77 7.90
CA GLN A 460 -4.29 15.68 6.45
C GLN A 460 -4.06 17.04 5.76
N ARG A 461 -3.93 18.12 6.49
CA ARG A 461 -3.92 19.49 5.96
C ARG A 461 -5.21 19.86 5.19
N SER A 462 -6.31 19.18 5.48
CA SER A 462 -7.63 19.61 5.04
C SER A 462 -7.99 20.96 5.70
N SER A 463 -9.11 21.52 5.35
CA SER A 463 -9.56 22.90 5.69
C SER A 463 -9.30 23.40 7.13
N ASN A 464 -9.13 22.52 8.11
CA ASN A 464 -8.84 22.87 9.51
C ASN A 464 -7.65 22.09 10.04
N CYS A 465 -6.63 22.79 10.55
CA CYS A 465 -5.57 22.17 11.32
C CYS A 465 -6.05 21.92 12.76
N PRO A 466 -6.03 20.69 13.28
CA PRO A 466 -6.46 20.41 14.65
C PRO A 466 -5.54 21.01 15.72
N ARG A 467 -4.38 21.51 15.33
CA ARG A 467 -3.41 22.20 16.20
C ARG A 467 -3.63 23.70 16.28
N ASN A 468 -4.68 24.23 15.63
CA ASN A 468 -4.99 25.67 15.61
C ASN A 468 -3.76 26.55 15.28
N ASN A 469 -3.46 27.53 16.13
CA ASN A 469 -2.34 28.46 15.96
C ASN A 469 -0.95 27.82 16.12
N HIS A 470 -0.86 26.58 16.57
CA HIS A 470 0.40 25.86 16.73
C HIS A 470 0.88 25.16 15.46
N CYS A 471 0.12 25.23 14.36
CA CYS A 471 0.54 24.69 13.08
C CYS A 471 1.42 25.70 12.32
N LEU A 472 2.62 25.26 11.93
CA LEU A 472 3.57 26.08 11.17
C LEU A 472 3.15 26.34 9.72
N GLY A 473 2.17 25.61 9.20
CA GLY A 473 1.74 25.73 7.83
C GLY A 473 0.42 26.49 7.68
N LYS A 474 0.29 27.26 6.61
CA LYS A 474 -0.96 27.94 6.26
C LYS A 474 -1.97 26.92 5.73
N ALA A 475 -3.11 26.78 6.38
CA ALA A 475 -4.22 26.05 5.80
C ALA A 475 -4.65 26.75 4.48
N PRO A 476 -5.00 26.02 3.42
CA PRO A 476 -5.57 26.62 2.25
C PRO A 476 -6.83 27.41 2.63
N PRO A 477 -7.07 28.59 2.04
CA PRO A 477 -8.23 29.40 2.36
C PRO A 477 -9.51 28.60 2.11
N LYS A 478 -10.45 28.63 3.06
CA LYS A 478 -11.77 28.03 2.89
C LYS A 478 -12.51 28.80 1.78
N LEU A 479 -12.68 28.20 0.62
CA LEU A 479 -13.54 28.72 -0.45
C LEU A 479 -15.05 28.50 -0.19
N ARG A 480 -15.42 27.68 0.78
CA ARG A 480 -16.82 27.28 1.05
C ARG A 480 -17.62 28.08 2.09
N PRO A 481 -17.05 28.86 3.04
CA PRO A 481 -17.88 29.50 4.07
C PRO A 481 -18.91 30.47 3.51
N GLN A 482 -18.61 31.15 2.38
CA GLN A 482 -19.55 32.11 1.79
C GLN A 482 -20.75 31.44 1.15
N ILE A 483 -20.57 30.31 0.46
CA ILE A 483 -21.69 29.59 -0.18
C ILE A 483 -22.58 28.96 0.87
N ASP A 484 -22.02 28.33 1.88
CA ASP A 484 -22.79 27.71 2.96
C ASP A 484 -23.53 28.78 3.80
N GLN A 485 -22.90 29.93 4.08
CA GLN A 485 -23.54 31.06 4.75
C GLN A 485 -24.70 31.66 3.93
N ILE A 486 -24.50 31.80 2.60
CA ILE A 486 -25.58 32.27 1.70
C ILE A 486 -26.72 31.27 1.67
N ARG A 487 -26.42 29.98 1.58
CA ARG A 487 -27.40 28.90 1.63
C ARG A 487 -28.19 28.89 2.94
N GLU A 488 -27.50 28.97 4.08
CA GLU A 488 -28.14 29.03 5.38
C GLU A 488 -28.99 30.30 5.58
N ALA A 489 -28.57 31.43 5.02
CA ALA A 489 -29.35 32.67 5.04
C ALA A 489 -30.62 32.54 4.20
N LEU A 490 -30.54 31.94 3.01
CA LEU A 490 -31.68 31.74 2.10
C LEU A 490 -32.66 30.66 2.56
N LEU A 491 -32.24 29.72 3.39
CA LEU A 491 -33.14 28.68 3.94
C LEU A 491 -33.80 29.08 5.28
N LYS A 492 -33.44 30.25 5.84
CA LYS A 492 -34.05 30.80 7.06
C LYS A 492 -35.16 31.82 6.79
N ASP A 493 -35.35 32.22 5.54
CA ASP A 493 -36.50 32.97 5.02
C ASP A 493 -37.50 31.98 4.40
#